data_cedc897049523c51d21f75adae2a40ae
#
_entry.id   cedc897049523c51d21f75adae2a40ae
#
_cell.length_a   1.000
_cell.length_b   1.000
_cell.length_c   1.000
_cell.angle_alpha   90.00
_cell.angle_beta   90.00
_cell.angle_gamma   90.00
#
_symmetry.space_group_name_H-M   'P 1'
#
loop_
_entity.id
_entity.type
_entity.pdbx_description
1 polymer ?
#
loop_
_entity_poly.entity_id
_entity_poly.type
_entity_poly.pdbx_seq_one_letter_code
_entity_poly.pdbx_strand_id
1 'polypeptide(L)'
;MGIVAFLVYIIFVMIWYLMLKRSIAEAMLLGLVIVCAFNGVDVLPQTFASSLTKALTQDVMAAIILFTVMASIMTQTGIITRLVSILNSILGRFRGGPAYVSACASAMFGMVSGASSANAATVGSITIPWMTESGWPKEVAATMNTGNAGLGICIPPSSSMFLMLGLPVVAGSVAAGDLYIALMCGGLWSLVYRLLLTRYYVSKYNIPAVPKDRTVSLSSALKEGGISLTMFLGIIVPLAVITGPVGNFLKTLPTFGEDGVDAMNIIIWVPV
;
A
#
# COMPACT_ATOMS: atom_id res chain seq x y z
N MET A 1 19.42 19.47 22.16
CA MET A 1 17.96 19.49 22.44
C MET A 1 17.17 18.51 21.55
N GLY A 2 17.44 18.39 20.23
CA GLY A 2 16.62 17.55 19.32
C GLY A 2 16.54 16.05 19.69
N ILE A 3 17.66 15.44 20.10
CA ILE A 3 17.67 14.01 20.49
C ILE A 3 16.81 13.78 21.74
N VAL A 4 16.85 14.67 22.71
CA VAL A 4 16.06 14.57 23.94
C VAL A 4 14.57 14.71 23.63
N ALA A 5 14.19 15.68 22.80
CA ALA A 5 12.80 15.87 22.35
C ALA A 5 12.27 14.62 21.61
N PHE A 6 13.09 14.02 20.76
CA PHE A 6 12.75 12.80 20.04
C PHE A 6 12.55 11.59 20.99
N LEU A 7 13.45 11.40 21.96
CA LEU A 7 13.30 10.34 22.96
C LEU A 7 12.04 10.52 23.80
N VAL A 8 11.78 11.75 24.26
CA VAL A 8 10.57 12.08 25.04
C VAL A 8 9.31 11.81 24.18
N TYR A 9 9.33 12.17 22.90
CA TYR A 9 8.24 11.88 21.98
C TYR A 9 7.97 10.38 21.88
N ILE A 10 8.98 9.56 21.64
CA ILE A 10 8.82 8.10 21.52
C ILE A 10 8.28 7.51 22.82
N ILE A 11 8.87 7.88 23.96
CA ILE A 11 8.44 7.38 25.27
C ILE A 11 6.98 7.77 25.54
N PHE A 12 6.61 9.01 25.23
CA PHE A 12 5.24 9.48 25.37
C PHE A 12 4.25 8.69 24.51
N VAL A 13 4.56 8.49 23.22
CA VAL A 13 3.72 7.73 22.30
C VAL A 13 3.56 6.27 22.80
N MET A 14 4.64 5.65 23.26
CA MET A 14 4.58 4.29 23.81
C MET A 14 3.72 4.21 25.06
N ILE A 15 3.87 5.12 26.00
CA ILE A 15 3.06 5.15 27.23
C ILE A 15 1.60 5.36 26.87
N TRP A 16 1.29 6.33 26.01
CA TRP A 16 -0.08 6.64 25.59
C TRP A 16 -0.76 5.43 24.93
N TYR A 17 -0.06 4.76 24.03
CA TYR A 17 -0.59 3.62 23.31
C TYR A 17 -0.68 2.35 24.18
N LEU A 18 0.39 2.00 24.92
CA LEU A 18 0.46 0.73 25.66
C LEU A 18 -0.26 0.80 27.02
N MET A 19 -0.12 1.91 27.76
CA MET A 19 -0.70 2.03 29.11
C MET A 19 -2.13 2.57 29.08
N LEU A 20 -2.39 3.63 28.29
CA LEU A 20 -3.70 4.24 28.21
C LEU A 20 -4.61 3.57 27.18
N LYS A 21 -4.06 2.66 26.35
CA LYS A 21 -4.79 1.91 25.29
C LYS A 21 -5.58 2.85 24.35
N ARG A 22 -5.07 4.05 24.13
CA ARG A 22 -5.65 5.07 23.26
C ARG A 22 -5.08 4.96 21.85
N SER A 23 -5.68 5.67 20.89
CA SER A 23 -5.25 5.62 19.50
C SER A 23 -3.84 6.19 19.30
N ILE A 24 -3.08 5.58 18.38
CA ILE A 24 -1.75 6.08 17.99
C ILE A 24 -1.85 7.48 17.40
N ALA A 25 -2.93 7.79 16.66
CA ALA A 25 -3.13 9.11 16.06
C ALA A 25 -3.23 10.22 17.11
N GLU A 26 -3.99 9.98 18.21
CA GLU A 26 -4.03 10.90 19.35
C GLU A 26 -2.64 11.07 19.97
N ALA A 27 -1.92 9.96 20.19
CA ALA A 27 -0.59 9.98 20.75
C ALA A 27 0.40 10.81 19.90
N MET A 28 0.32 10.68 18.58
CA MET A 28 1.19 11.43 17.66
C MET A 28 0.86 12.93 17.65
N LEU A 29 -0.41 13.31 17.67
CA LEU A 29 -0.83 14.72 17.72
C LEU A 29 -0.41 15.38 19.05
N LEU A 30 -0.64 14.71 20.16
CA LEU A 30 -0.21 15.23 21.47
C LEU A 30 1.30 15.25 21.58
N GLY A 31 1.97 14.25 21.04
CA GLY A 31 3.43 14.20 20.97
C GLY A 31 4.02 15.34 20.16
N LEU A 32 3.36 15.79 19.07
CA LEU A 32 3.76 16.98 18.32
C LEU A 32 3.74 18.23 19.21
N VAL A 33 2.71 18.40 20.06
CA VAL A 33 2.63 19.51 21.01
C VAL A 33 3.80 19.47 21.98
N ILE A 34 4.14 18.29 22.48
CA ILE A 34 5.30 18.11 23.39
C ILE A 34 6.60 18.51 22.68
N VAL A 35 6.83 18.05 21.46
CA VAL A 35 8.03 18.39 20.69
C VAL A 35 8.10 19.91 20.43
N CYS A 36 6.97 20.54 20.09
CA CYS A 36 6.91 21.99 19.92
C CYS A 36 7.27 22.76 21.22
N ALA A 37 6.87 22.22 22.38
CA ALA A 37 7.18 22.83 23.67
C ALA A 37 8.70 22.87 23.98
N PHE A 38 9.50 21.97 23.42
CA PHE A 38 10.96 21.98 23.55
C PHE A 38 11.62 23.20 22.86
N ASN A 39 10.94 23.84 21.91
CA ASN A 39 11.42 25.09 21.31
C ASN A 39 11.14 26.33 22.16
N GLY A 40 10.40 26.17 23.25
CA GLY A 40 9.96 27.24 24.16
C GLY A 40 8.45 27.34 24.23
N VAL A 41 7.93 27.47 25.43
CA VAL A 41 6.49 27.54 25.69
C VAL A 41 5.89 28.83 25.09
N ASP A 42 6.67 29.91 25.07
CA ASP A 42 6.24 31.21 24.53
C ASP A 42 5.98 31.18 23.02
N VAL A 43 6.73 30.35 22.28
CA VAL A 43 6.61 30.21 20.82
C VAL A 43 5.81 28.95 20.40
N LEU A 44 5.29 28.19 21.38
CA LEU A 44 4.57 26.95 21.12
C LEU A 44 3.38 27.12 20.16
N PRO A 45 2.48 28.10 20.31
CA PRO A 45 1.33 28.26 19.39
C PRO A 45 1.77 28.54 17.96
N GLN A 46 2.81 29.36 17.80
CA GLN A 46 3.33 29.73 16.47
C GLN A 46 4.03 28.53 15.81
N THR A 47 4.86 27.81 16.58
CA THR A 47 5.59 26.64 16.12
C THR A 47 4.61 25.50 15.74
N PHE A 48 3.60 25.29 16.55
CA PHE A 48 2.57 24.29 16.26
C PHE A 48 1.78 24.67 15.01
N ALA A 49 1.27 25.89 14.90
CA ALA A 49 0.51 26.36 13.74
C ALA A 49 1.36 26.28 12.45
N SER A 50 2.62 26.73 12.50
CA SER A 50 3.51 26.69 11.34
C SER A 50 3.84 25.25 10.90
N SER A 51 4.05 24.36 11.86
CA SER A 51 4.30 22.93 11.59
C SER A 51 3.08 22.26 10.96
N LEU A 52 1.89 22.55 11.49
CA LEU A 52 0.63 22.01 10.97
C LEU A 52 0.35 22.55 9.55
N THR A 53 0.51 23.85 9.33
CA THR A 53 0.34 24.48 8.01
C THR A 53 1.32 23.88 7.00
N LYS A 54 2.60 23.75 7.36
CA LYS A 54 3.61 23.13 6.48
C LYS A 54 3.27 21.68 6.15
N ALA A 55 2.77 20.90 7.11
CA ALA A 55 2.36 19.51 6.87
C ALA A 55 1.15 19.45 5.93
N LEU A 56 0.14 20.28 6.13
CA LEU A 56 -1.08 20.28 5.33
C LEU A 56 -0.90 20.83 3.90
N THR A 57 0.10 21.66 3.69
CA THR A 57 0.42 22.21 2.36
C THR A 57 1.37 21.32 1.53
N GLN A 58 1.79 20.17 2.09
CA GLN A 58 2.62 19.23 1.33
C GLN A 58 1.77 18.36 0.41
N ASP A 59 2.19 18.21 -0.84
CA ASP A 59 1.56 17.34 -1.86
C ASP A 59 1.37 15.91 -1.35
N VAL A 60 2.31 15.43 -0.55
CA VAL A 60 2.27 14.10 0.07
C VAL A 60 1.04 13.91 0.96
N MET A 61 0.58 14.97 1.64
CA MET A 61 -0.64 14.90 2.47
C MET A 61 -1.88 14.66 1.64
N ALA A 62 -2.01 15.38 0.52
CA ALA A 62 -3.12 15.17 -0.43
C ALA A 62 -3.11 13.73 -0.97
N ALA A 63 -1.94 13.23 -1.36
CA ALA A 63 -1.79 11.86 -1.85
C ALA A 63 -2.21 10.81 -0.79
N ILE A 64 -1.77 10.94 0.46
CA ILE A 64 -2.12 10.00 1.54
C ILE A 64 -3.64 9.99 1.78
N ILE A 65 -4.27 11.16 1.81
CA ILE A 65 -5.73 11.27 1.99
C ILE A 65 -6.46 10.60 0.83
N LEU A 66 -6.07 10.91 -0.42
CA LEU A 66 -6.69 10.34 -1.61
C LEU A 66 -6.50 8.82 -1.69
N PHE A 67 -5.32 8.30 -1.40
CA PHE A 67 -5.08 6.85 -1.32
C PHE A 67 -5.93 6.19 -0.24
N THR A 68 -6.09 6.82 0.92
CA THR A 68 -6.91 6.28 2.01
C THR A 68 -8.39 6.24 1.61
N VAL A 69 -8.88 7.30 0.98
CA VAL A 69 -10.25 7.35 0.46
C VAL A 69 -10.45 6.29 -0.62
N MET A 70 -9.54 6.19 -1.59
CA MET A 70 -9.60 5.17 -2.65
C MET A 70 -9.62 3.75 -2.07
N ALA A 71 -8.74 3.43 -1.12
CA ALA A 71 -8.71 2.13 -0.46
C ALA A 71 -10.02 1.83 0.30
N SER A 72 -10.61 2.85 0.94
CA SER A 72 -11.90 2.73 1.63
C SER A 72 -13.03 2.42 0.64
N ILE A 73 -13.11 3.16 -0.45
CA ILE A 73 -14.09 2.93 -1.52
C ILE A 73 -13.95 1.52 -2.09
N MET A 74 -12.73 1.10 -2.41
CA MET A 74 -12.49 -0.26 -2.94
C MET A 74 -12.94 -1.36 -1.99
N THR A 75 -12.71 -1.17 -0.70
CA THR A 75 -13.13 -2.13 0.32
C THR A 75 -14.66 -2.20 0.41
N GLN A 76 -15.34 -1.04 0.41
CA GLN A 76 -16.79 -0.97 0.55
C GLN A 76 -17.54 -1.40 -0.71
N THR A 77 -16.99 -1.17 -1.89
CA THR A 77 -17.62 -1.55 -3.18
C THR A 77 -17.42 -3.00 -3.56
N GLY A 78 -16.63 -3.76 -2.77
CA GLY A 78 -16.36 -5.17 -3.04
C GLY A 78 -15.45 -5.41 -4.26
N ILE A 79 -14.77 -4.39 -4.75
CA ILE A 79 -13.80 -4.50 -5.86
C ILE A 79 -12.73 -5.54 -5.53
N ILE A 80 -12.27 -5.57 -4.28
CA ILE A 80 -11.24 -6.51 -3.82
C ILE A 80 -11.72 -7.96 -3.95
N THR A 81 -12.96 -8.24 -3.55
CA THR A 81 -13.55 -9.57 -3.68
C THR A 81 -13.60 -10.01 -5.14
N ARG A 82 -13.94 -9.10 -6.05
CA ARG A 82 -13.96 -9.38 -7.50
C ARG A 82 -12.56 -9.64 -8.06
N LEU A 83 -11.54 -8.88 -7.62
CA LEU A 83 -10.15 -9.12 -8.00
C LEU A 83 -9.66 -10.48 -7.48
N VAL A 84 -9.97 -10.83 -6.24
CA VAL A 84 -9.68 -12.15 -5.67
C VAL A 84 -10.36 -13.27 -6.47
N SER A 85 -11.60 -13.05 -6.92
CA SER A 85 -12.32 -14.00 -7.77
C SER A 85 -11.64 -14.21 -9.13
N ILE A 86 -11.16 -13.14 -9.77
CA ILE A 86 -10.38 -13.22 -11.02
C ILE A 86 -9.08 -13.99 -10.79
N LEU A 87 -8.34 -13.66 -9.74
CA LEU A 87 -7.12 -14.38 -9.38
C LEU A 87 -7.40 -15.86 -9.06
N ASN A 88 -8.52 -16.14 -8.40
CA ASN A 88 -8.96 -17.52 -8.13
C ASN A 88 -9.19 -18.30 -9.43
N SER A 89 -9.80 -17.70 -10.42
CA SER A 89 -10.05 -18.38 -11.70
C SER A 89 -8.76 -18.79 -12.42
N ILE A 90 -7.65 -18.06 -12.19
CA ILE A 90 -6.34 -18.30 -12.79
C ILE A 90 -5.48 -19.22 -11.92
N LEU A 91 -5.31 -18.86 -10.65
CA LEU A 91 -4.37 -19.48 -9.73
C LEU A 91 -5.01 -20.53 -8.81
N GLY A 92 -6.34 -20.46 -8.62
CA GLY A 92 -7.05 -21.30 -7.65
C GLY A 92 -6.96 -22.80 -7.94
N ARG A 93 -6.72 -23.17 -9.20
CA ARG A 93 -6.61 -24.57 -9.64
C ARG A 93 -5.30 -25.25 -9.24
N PHE A 94 -4.28 -24.47 -8.93
CA PHE A 94 -2.99 -25.03 -8.53
C PHE A 94 -3.05 -25.65 -7.12
N ARG A 95 -2.13 -26.59 -6.85
CA ARG A 95 -1.96 -27.11 -5.50
C ARG A 95 -1.59 -25.95 -4.58
N GLY A 96 -2.39 -25.74 -3.54
CA GLY A 96 -2.26 -24.58 -2.66
C GLY A 96 -2.72 -23.25 -3.27
N GLY A 97 -3.55 -23.28 -4.31
CA GLY A 97 -4.06 -22.13 -5.05
C GLY A 97 -4.50 -20.95 -4.18
N PRO A 98 -5.28 -21.14 -3.11
CA PRO A 98 -5.70 -20.05 -2.24
C PRO A 98 -4.55 -19.21 -1.66
N ALA A 99 -3.40 -19.82 -1.36
CA ALA A 99 -2.24 -19.09 -0.84
C ALA A 99 -1.52 -18.27 -1.93
N TYR A 100 -1.46 -18.77 -3.17
CA TYR A 100 -0.99 -17.99 -4.32
C TYR A 100 -1.90 -16.80 -4.60
N VAL A 101 -3.21 -17.01 -4.55
CA VAL A 101 -4.19 -15.93 -4.69
C VAL A 101 -4.02 -14.91 -3.57
N SER A 102 -3.82 -15.35 -2.32
CA SER A 102 -3.54 -14.44 -1.20
C SER A 102 -2.31 -13.57 -1.45
N ALA A 103 -1.21 -14.13 -1.96
CA ALA A 103 0.00 -13.36 -2.26
C ALA A 103 -0.22 -12.32 -3.37
N CYS A 104 -0.82 -12.73 -4.49
CA CYS A 104 -1.09 -11.83 -5.60
C CYS A 104 -2.14 -10.77 -5.25
N ALA A 105 -3.22 -11.14 -4.55
CA ALA A 105 -4.24 -10.19 -4.11
C ALA A 105 -3.68 -9.20 -3.11
N SER A 106 -2.83 -9.65 -2.17
CA SER A 106 -2.14 -8.76 -1.23
C SER A 106 -1.18 -7.79 -1.92
N ALA A 107 -0.50 -8.22 -2.98
CA ALA A 107 0.32 -7.34 -3.79
C ALA A 107 -0.53 -6.26 -4.47
N MET A 108 -1.60 -6.66 -5.13
CA MET A 108 -2.48 -5.75 -5.88
C MET A 108 -3.24 -4.77 -4.97
N PHE A 109 -3.87 -5.28 -3.90
CA PHE A 109 -4.61 -4.42 -2.97
C PHE A 109 -3.66 -3.54 -2.15
N GLY A 110 -2.53 -4.09 -1.78
CA GLY A 110 -1.57 -3.39 -0.97
C GLY A 110 -0.94 -2.19 -1.67
N MET A 111 -0.75 -2.23 -3.00
CA MET A 111 -0.35 -1.07 -3.80
C MET A 111 -1.26 0.13 -3.55
N VAL A 112 -2.55 -0.11 -3.41
CA VAL A 112 -3.55 0.95 -3.23
C VAL A 112 -3.67 1.35 -1.76
N SER A 113 -3.78 0.37 -0.86
CA SER A 113 -4.01 0.66 0.57
C SER A 113 -2.77 1.21 1.28
N GLY A 114 -1.57 0.80 0.84
CA GLY A 114 -0.30 1.15 1.46
C GLY A 114 -0.17 0.77 2.95
N ALA A 115 -1.11 0.00 3.48
CA ALA A 115 -1.19 -0.37 4.88
C ALA A 115 -1.28 -1.90 5.04
N SER A 116 -0.27 -2.50 5.66
CA SER A 116 -0.22 -3.96 5.87
C SER A 116 -1.37 -4.48 6.72
N SER A 117 -1.79 -3.76 7.75
CA SER A 117 -2.89 -4.17 8.63
C SER A 117 -4.22 -4.22 7.88
N ALA A 118 -4.54 -3.19 7.10
CA ALA A 118 -5.73 -3.17 6.26
C ALA A 118 -5.70 -4.27 5.20
N ASN A 119 -4.54 -4.48 4.57
CA ASN A 119 -4.32 -5.55 3.60
C ASN A 119 -4.51 -6.93 4.24
N ALA A 120 -3.90 -7.20 5.41
CA ALA A 120 -4.06 -8.44 6.15
C ALA A 120 -5.53 -8.72 6.51
N ALA A 121 -6.25 -7.72 6.99
CA ALA A 121 -7.66 -7.85 7.35
C ALA A 121 -8.54 -8.12 6.11
N THR A 122 -8.38 -7.34 5.05
CA THR A 122 -9.25 -7.40 3.87
C THR A 122 -9.01 -8.66 3.04
N VAL A 123 -7.78 -8.93 2.66
CA VAL A 123 -7.44 -10.13 1.87
C VAL A 123 -7.56 -11.38 2.74
N GLY A 124 -7.16 -11.29 4.01
CA GLY A 124 -7.22 -12.41 4.96
C GLY A 124 -8.61 -12.87 5.28
N SER A 125 -9.58 -11.97 5.37
CA SER A 125 -11.00 -12.35 5.62
C SER A 125 -11.55 -13.28 4.55
N ILE A 126 -11.04 -13.20 3.31
CA ILE A 126 -11.46 -14.03 2.19
C ILE A 126 -10.55 -15.27 2.06
N THR A 127 -9.23 -15.06 2.13
CA THR A 127 -8.28 -16.12 1.76
C THR A 127 -7.94 -17.07 2.88
N ILE A 128 -8.00 -16.67 4.16
CA ILE A 128 -7.72 -17.56 5.30
C ILE A 128 -8.77 -18.68 5.40
N PRO A 129 -10.10 -18.40 5.41
CA PRO A 129 -11.11 -19.44 5.40
C PRO A 129 -10.93 -20.39 4.22
N TRP A 130 -10.71 -19.85 3.04
CA TRP A 130 -10.52 -20.65 1.83
C TRP A 130 -9.24 -21.51 1.87
N MET A 131 -8.13 -21.01 2.39
CA MET A 131 -6.93 -21.83 2.65
C MET A 131 -7.25 -22.99 3.59
N THR A 132 -7.92 -22.71 4.72
CA THR A 132 -8.24 -23.75 5.72
C THR A 132 -9.18 -24.81 5.17
N GLU A 133 -10.20 -24.45 4.40
CA GLU A 133 -11.09 -25.37 3.70
C GLU A 133 -10.36 -26.21 2.64
N SER A 134 -9.25 -25.70 2.11
CA SER A 134 -8.40 -26.38 1.12
C SER A 134 -7.29 -27.23 1.76
N GLY A 135 -7.34 -27.44 3.08
CA GLY A 135 -6.42 -28.35 3.79
C GLY A 135 -5.16 -27.68 4.35
N TRP A 136 -5.09 -26.34 4.39
CA TRP A 136 -4.00 -25.64 5.07
C TRP A 136 -4.20 -25.65 6.59
N PRO A 137 -3.14 -25.87 7.40
CA PRO A 137 -3.20 -25.64 8.84
C PRO A 137 -3.55 -24.16 9.13
N LYS A 138 -4.43 -23.91 10.09
CA LYS A 138 -4.94 -22.56 10.40
C LYS A 138 -3.82 -21.57 10.71
N GLU A 139 -2.85 -22.00 11.50
CA GLU A 139 -1.69 -21.19 11.91
C GLU A 139 -0.81 -20.82 10.69
N VAL A 140 -0.64 -21.76 9.76
CA VAL A 140 0.12 -21.53 8.52
C VAL A 140 -0.62 -20.59 7.59
N ALA A 141 -1.95 -20.76 7.45
CA ALA A 141 -2.78 -19.87 6.64
C ALA A 141 -2.73 -18.42 7.17
N ALA A 142 -2.85 -18.23 8.49
CA ALA A 142 -2.75 -16.92 9.13
C ALA A 142 -1.34 -16.32 8.94
N THR A 143 -0.28 -17.10 9.14
CA THR A 143 1.11 -16.66 8.95
C THR A 143 1.38 -16.27 7.51
N MET A 144 0.89 -17.05 6.55
CA MET A 144 1.03 -16.75 5.12
C MET A 144 0.34 -15.44 4.76
N ASN A 145 -0.90 -15.24 5.21
CA ASN A 145 -1.63 -14.00 4.96
C ASN A 145 -0.94 -12.78 5.57
N THR A 146 -0.53 -12.86 6.84
CA THR A 146 0.18 -11.77 7.53
C THR A 146 1.48 -11.42 6.81
N GLY A 147 2.23 -12.43 6.39
CA GLY A 147 3.45 -12.22 5.64
C GLY A 147 3.22 -11.66 4.23
N ASN A 148 2.14 -12.05 3.55
CA ASN A 148 1.77 -11.51 2.24
C ASN A 148 1.29 -10.05 2.34
N ALA A 149 0.66 -9.67 3.44
CA ALA A 149 0.16 -8.31 3.65
C ALA A 149 1.26 -7.24 3.58
N GLY A 150 2.50 -7.60 3.92
CA GLY A 150 3.66 -6.71 3.79
C GLY A 150 4.03 -6.35 2.34
N LEU A 151 3.59 -7.13 1.34
CA LEU A 151 3.86 -6.83 -0.07
C LEU A 151 3.29 -5.47 -0.50
N GLY A 152 2.17 -5.07 0.09
CA GLY A 152 1.53 -3.81 -0.26
C GLY A 152 2.31 -2.55 0.07
N ILE A 153 3.20 -2.62 1.06
CA ILE A 153 4.07 -1.48 1.38
C ILE A 153 5.23 -1.37 0.37
N CYS A 154 5.70 -2.53 -0.11
CA CYS A 154 6.87 -2.62 -0.97
C CYS A 154 6.57 -2.34 -2.45
N ILE A 155 5.34 -2.56 -2.90
CA ILE A 155 4.98 -2.41 -4.32
C ILE A 155 4.37 -1.03 -4.54
N PRO A 156 4.99 -0.16 -5.37
CA PRO A 156 4.44 1.14 -5.70
C PRO A 156 3.27 1.06 -6.70
N PRO A 157 2.42 2.07 -6.74
CA PRO A 157 2.40 3.26 -5.89
C PRO A 157 1.79 2.92 -4.52
N SER A 158 2.42 3.36 -3.43
CA SER A 158 1.89 3.13 -2.09
C SER A 158 1.96 4.40 -1.25
N SER A 159 1.03 4.58 -0.33
CA SER A 159 1.07 5.71 0.61
C SER A 159 2.38 5.76 1.40
N SER A 160 2.99 4.61 1.67
CA SER A 160 4.28 4.53 2.35
C SER A 160 5.44 5.08 1.51
N MET A 161 5.42 4.87 0.18
CA MET A 161 6.38 5.49 -0.74
C MET A 161 6.28 7.02 -0.69
N PHE A 162 5.08 7.56 -0.73
CA PHE A 162 4.88 9.00 -0.68
C PHE A 162 5.26 9.59 0.67
N LEU A 163 4.99 8.87 1.77
CA LEU A 163 5.51 9.25 3.10
C LEU A 163 7.03 9.37 3.11
N MET A 164 7.75 8.45 2.48
CA MET A 164 9.21 8.53 2.36
C MET A 164 9.65 9.75 1.56
N LEU A 165 9.01 10.03 0.43
CA LEU A 165 9.31 11.22 -0.38
C LEU A 165 9.05 12.54 0.35
N GLY A 166 8.09 12.55 1.29
CA GLY A 166 7.79 13.71 2.13
C GLY A 166 8.78 13.95 3.27
N LEU A 167 9.70 13.01 3.54
CA LEU A 167 10.70 13.21 4.58
C LEU A 167 11.75 14.24 4.13
N PRO A 168 12.07 15.27 4.94
CA PRO A 168 13.03 16.31 4.56
C PRO A 168 14.43 15.79 4.19
N VAL A 169 14.80 14.62 4.73
CA VAL A 169 16.10 13.96 4.43
C VAL A 169 16.11 13.32 3.04
N VAL A 170 14.94 12.89 2.56
CA VAL A 170 14.77 12.21 1.27
C VAL A 170 14.39 13.22 0.19
N ALA A 171 13.58 14.23 0.57
CA ALA A 171 13.13 15.28 -0.33
C ALA A 171 14.32 16.01 -0.97
N GLY A 172 14.37 16.00 -2.29
CA GLY A 172 15.48 16.60 -3.07
C GLY A 172 16.73 15.73 -3.21
N SER A 173 16.85 14.61 -2.47
CA SER A 173 17.99 13.68 -2.59
C SER A 173 17.70 12.51 -3.52
N VAL A 174 16.42 12.12 -3.66
CA VAL A 174 15.98 10.98 -4.47
C VAL A 174 14.83 11.42 -5.35
N ALA A 175 14.94 11.18 -6.66
CA ALA A 175 13.84 11.42 -7.57
C ALA A 175 12.70 10.41 -7.32
N ALA A 176 11.45 10.87 -7.42
CA ALA A 176 10.28 10.01 -7.20
C ALA A 176 10.25 8.80 -8.16
N GLY A 177 10.71 8.99 -9.42
CA GLY A 177 10.80 7.93 -10.41
C GLY A 177 11.82 6.85 -10.05
N ASP A 178 12.99 7.24 -9.53
CA ASP A 178 14.03 6.29 -9.13
C ASP A 178 13.59 5.45 -7.93
N LEU A 179 12.94 6.09 -6.94
CA LEU A 179 12.36 5.39 -5.81
C LEU A 179 11.25 4.43 -6.26
N TYR A 180 10.42 4.85 -7.21
CA TYR A 180 9.37 4.01 -7.79
C TYR A 180 9.95 2.74 -8.41
N ILE A 181 10.97 2.87 -9.25
CA ILE A 181 11.63 1.73 -9.93
C ILE A 181 12.28 0.81 -8.90
N ALA A 182 13.01 1.37 -7.93
CA ALA A 182 13.66 0.59 -6.88
C ALA A 182 12.66 -0.22 -6.05
N LEU A 183 11.55 0.40 -5.64
CA LEU A 183 10.48 -0.27 -4.90
C LEU A 183 9.74 -1.30 -5.76
N MET A 184 9.52 -1.02 -7.05
CA MET A 184 8.92 -1.99 -7.97
C MET A 184 9.79 -3.25 -8.08
N CYS A 185 11.09 -3.10 -8.27
CA CYS A 185 12.03 -4.24 -8.33
C CYS A 185 12.05 -5.01 -7.00
N GLY A 186 12.15 -4.32 -5.88
CA GLY A 186 12.15 -4.94 -4.55
C GLY A 186 10.82 -5.62 -4.21
N GLY A 187 9.71 -4.99 -4.57
CA GLY A 187 8.37 -5.52 -4.39
C GLY A 187 8.08 -6.76 -5.23
N LEU A 188 8.46 -6.74 -6.50
CA LEU A 188 8.35 -7.91 -7.38
C LEU A 188 9.24 -9.06 -6.90
N TRP A 189 10.47 -8.78 -6.46
CA TRP A 189 11.34 -9.79 -5.85
C TRP A 189 10.70 -10.40 -4.60
N SER A 190 10.12 -9.56 -3.75
CA SER A 190 9.39 -10.01 -2.55
C SER A 190 8.19 -10.87 -2.91
N LEU A 191 7.44 -10.53 -3.96
CA LEU A 191 6.34 -11.35 -4.46
C LEU A 191 6.84 -12.71 -4.95
N VAL A 192 7.91 -12.76 -5.74
CA VAL A 192 8.53 -14.02 -6.19
C VAL A 192 8.93 -14.88 -4.99
N TYR A 193 9.59 -14.28 -3.99
CA TYR A 193 9.93 -14.99 -2.75
C TYR A 193 8.68 -15.57 -2.07
N ARG A 194 7.58 -14.83 -1.98
CA ARG A 194 6.32 -15.31 -1.39
C ARG A 194 5.70 -16.46 -2.19
N LEU A 195 5.78 -16.42 -3.50
CA LEU A 195 5.30 -17.52 -4.36
C LEU A 195 6.15 -18.78 -4.18
N LEU A 196 7.48 -18.64 -4.08
CA LEU A 196 8.39 -19.75 -3.79
C LEU A 196 8.14 -20.32 -2.39
N LEU A 197 7.94 -19.46 -1.39
CA LEU A 197 7.60 -19.88 -0.02
C LEU A 197 6.27 -20.64 0.02
N THR A 198 5.28 -20.18 -0.73
CA THR A 198 4.00 -20.88 -0.90
C THR A 198 4.24 -22.28 -1.48
N ARG A 199 5.07 -22.40 -2.52
CA ARG A 199 5.44 -23.68 -3.11
C ARG A 199 6.09 -24.63 -2.11
N TYR A 200 7.00 -24.10 -1.28
CA TYR A 200 7.64 -24.85 -0.22
C TYR A 200 6.64 -25.41 0.79
N TYR A 201 5.72 -24.58 1.29
CA TYR A 201 4.70 -25.00 2.26
C TYR A 201 3.68 -25.96 1.65
N VAL A 202 3.29 -25.79 0.39
CA VAL A 202 2.43 -26.73 -0.33
C VAL A 202 3.06 -28.13 -0.33
N SER A 203 4.36 -28.21 -0.58
CA SER A 203 5.11 -29.48 -0.55
C SER A 203 5.24 -30.04 0.87
N LYS A 204 5.60 -29.18 1.84
CA LYS A 204 5.82 -29.57 3.24
C LYS A 204 4.56 -30.12 3.91
N TYR A 205 3.42 -29.52 3.65
CA TYR A 205 2.14 -29.92 4.27
C TYR A 205 1.27 -30.79 3.34
N ASN A 206 1.79 -31.21 2.19
CA ASN A 206 1.08 -32.03 1.21
C ASN A 206 -0.31 -31.47 0.85
N ILE A 207 -0.41 -30.15 0.65
CA ILE A 207 -1.67 -29.49 0.34
C ILE A 207 -2.24 -30.00 -0.99
N PRO A 208 -3.50 -30.45 -1.01
CA PRO A 208 -4.14 -30.94 -2.24
C PRO A 208 -4.41 -29.81 -3.23
N ALA A 209 -4.69 -30.20 -4.48
CA ALA A 209 -5.26 -29.29 -5.47
C ALA A 209 -6.73 -29.02 -5.16
N VAL A 210 -7.18 -27.80 -5.41
CA VAL A 210 -8.60 -27.46 -5.24
C VAL A 210 -9.41 -28.12 -6.36
N PRO A 211 -10.53 -28.81 -6.06
CA PRO A 211 -11.39 -29.40 -7.06
C PRO A 211 -11.91 -28.36 -8.05
N LYS A 212 -12.04 -28.76 -9.32
CA LYS A 212 -12.50 -27.86 -10.41
C LYS A 212 -13.87 -27.25 -10.14
N ASP A 213 -14.73 -27.97 -9.45
CA ASP A 213 -16.10 -27.55 -9.15
C ASP A 213 -16.16 -26.34 -8.18
N ARG A 214 -15.08 -26.08 -7.46
CA ARG A 214 -14.96 -24.96 -6.54
C ARG A 214 -14.23 -23.74 -7.14
N THR A 215 -13.80 -23.82 -8.40
CA THR A 215 -13.13 -22.71 -9.08
C THR A 215 -14.08 -22.06 -10.08
N VAL A 216 -14.23 -20.74 -9.99
CA VAL A 216 -15.01 -19.96 -10.95
C VAL A 216 -14.32 -19.98 -12.32
N SER A 217 -15.08 -20.03 -13.41
CA SER A 217 -14.51 -19.93 -14.74
C SER A 217 -13.96 -18.52 -14.99
N LEU A 218 -12.84 -18.41 -15.72
CA LEU A 218 -12.23 -17.10 -16.03
C LEU A 218 -13.22 -16.19 -16.77
N SER A 219 -14.04 -16.74 -17.66
CA SER A 219 -15.04 -15.96 -18.40
C SER A 219 -16.09 -15.36 -17.48
N SER A 220 -16.60 -16.12 -16.50
CA SER A 220 -17.56 -15.61 -15.51
C SER A 220 -16.90 -14.57 -14.58
N ALA A 221 -15.70 -14.85 -14.10
CA ALA A 221 -14.98 -13.93 -13.22
C ALA A 221 -14.68 -12.59 -13.93
N LEU A 222 -14.33 -12.61 -15.23
CA LEU A 222 -14.10 -11.40 -16.01
C LEU A 222 -15.40 -10.65 -16.34
N LYS A 223 -16.52 -11.36 -16.57
CA LYS A 223 -17.80 -10.68 -16.76
C LYS A 223 -18.26 -9.93 -15.52
N GLU A 224 -18.06 -10.49 -14.33
CA GLU A 224 -18.49 -9.89 -13.06
C GLU A 224 -17.49 -8.88 -12.52
N GLY A 225 -16.20 -9.12 -12.73
CA GLY A 225 -15.12 -8.37 -12.10
C GLY A 225 -14.21 -7.59 -13.05
N GLY A 226 -14.37 -7.76 -14.38
CA GLY A 226 -13.47 -7.15 -15.36
C GLY A 226 -13.40 -5.62 -15.27
N ILE A 227 -14.54 -4.99 -14.95
CA ILE A 227 -14.60 -3.54 -14.72
C ILE A 227 -13.69 -3.11 -13.54
N SER A 228 -13.47 -4.00 -12.56
CA SER A 228 -12.59 -3.70 -11.43
C SER A 228 -11.12 -3.61 -11.83
N LEU A 229 -10.72 -4.15 -12.98
CA LEU A 229 -9.37 -4.02 -13.52
C LEU A 229 -9.11 -2.63 -14.11
N THR A 230 -10.16 -1.88 -14.47
CA THR A 230 -9.99 -0.51 -14.99
C THR A 230 -9.40 0.44 -13.97
N MET A 231 -9.51 0.12 -12.69
CA MET A 231 -8.87 0.84 -11.61
C MET A 231 -7.33 0.92 -11.77
N PHE A 232 -6.70 -0.14 -12.32
CA PHE A 232 -5.27 -0.10 -12.60
C PHE A 232 -4.89 0.86 -13.72
N LEU A 233 -5.84 1.25 -14.56
CA LEU A 233 -5.62 2.31 -15.56
C LEU A 233 -5.32 3.64 -14.88
N GLY A 234 -5.96 3.93 -13.73
CA GLY A 234 -5.66 5.12 -12.92
C GLY A 234 -4.20 5.18 -12.45
N ILE A 235 -3.52 4.05 -12.37
CA ILE A 235 -2.10 3.97 -12.02
C ILE A 235 -1.23 3.96 -13.29
N ILE A 236 -1.60 3.12 -14.26
CA ILE A 236 -0.80 2.88 -15.47
C ILE A 236 -0.78 4.11 -16.38
N VAL A 237 -1.93 4.78 -16.54
CA VAL A 237 -2.04 5.93 -17.46
C VAL A 237 -1.19 7.11 -16.99
N PRO A 238 -1.30 7.61 -15.75
CA PRO A 238 -0.42 8.68 -15.26
C PRO A 238 1.05 8.32 -15.35
N LEU A 239 1.40 7.08 -14.97
CA LEU A 239 2.79 6.61 -15.04
C LEU A 239 3.30 6.60 -16.49
N ALA A 240 2.54 6.06 -17.44
CA ALA A 240 2.90 6.01 -18.85
C ALA A 240 3.00 7.42 -19.48
N VAL A 241 2.14 8.35 -19.05
CA VAL A 241 2.15 9.74 -19.50
C VAL A 241 3.40 10.46 -19.00
N ILE A 242 3.81 10.24 -17.74
CA ILE A 242 4.91 11.01 -17.14
C ILE A 242 6.27 10.39 -17.46
N THR A 243 6.41 9.06 -17.44
CA THR A 243 7.71 8.37 -17.60
C THR A 243 7.93 7.75 -18.97
N GLY A 244 6.89 7.67 -19.80
CA GLY A 244 6.94 6.96 -21.09
C GLY A 244 7.22 7.86 -22.30
N PRO A 245 7.15 7.28 -23.50
CA PRO A 245 7.30 8.02 -24.77
C PRO A 245 6.32 9.19 -24.91
N VAL A 246 5.14 9.07 -24.29
CA VAL A 246 4.11 10.11 -24.26
C VAL A 246 4.61 11.32 -23.47
N GLY A 247 5.26 11.13 -22.33
CA GLY A 247 5.87 12.22 -21.56
C GLY A 247 6.95 12.96 -22.37
N ASN A 248 7.80 12.21 -23.05
CA ASN A 248 8.82 12.81 -23.93
C ASN A 248 8.19 13.60 -25.08
N PHE A 249 7.10 13.10 -25.66
CA PHE A 249 6.36 13.83 -26.69
C PHE A 249 5.70 15.10 -26.12
N LEU A 250 5.09 15.04 -24.94
CA LEU A 250 4.47 16.19 -24.29
C LEU A 250 5.49 17.30 -23.97
N LYS A 251 6.73 16.94 -23.60
CA LYS A 251 7.83 17.89 -23.39
C LYS A 251 8.20 18.68 -24.66
N THR A 252 7.98 18.10 -25.82
CA THR A 252 8.25 18.77 -27.11
C THR A 252 7.14 19.74 -27.55
N LEU A 253 5.97 19.70 -26.91
CA LEU A 253 4.86 20.57 -27.28
C LEU A 253 5.03 21.97 -26.67
N PRO A 254 4.89 23.05 -27.47
CA PRO A 254 5.08 24.42 -27.00
C PRO A 254 4.07 24.85 -25.94
N THR A 255 2.94 24.14 -25.83
CA THR A 255 1.86 24.43 -24.87
C THR A 255 2.10 23.77 -23.51
N PHE A 256 2.84 22.69 -23.46
CA PHE A 256 3.11 21.91 -22.24
C PHE A 256 4.54 22.15 -21.72
N GLY A 257 5.55 21.96 -22.56
CA GLY A 257 6.95 22.13 -22.22
C GLY A 257 7.47 21.16 -21.14
N GLU A 258 8.72 21.34 -20.75
CA GLU A 258 9.30 20.57 -19.63
C GLU A 258 8.60 20.91 -18.32
N ASP A 259 8.36 22.19 -18.05
CA ASP A 259 7.70 22.66 -16.82
C ASP A 259 6.27 22.12 -16.67
N GLY A 260 5.55 21.97 -17.78
CA GLY A 260 4.17 21.44 -17.76
C GLY A 260 4.13 19.93 -17.42
N VAL A 261 5.08 19.16 -17.91
CA VAL A 261 5.18 17.72 -17.58
C VAL A 261 5.69 17.53 -16.16
N ASP A 262 6.64 18.35 -15.70
CA ASP A 262 7.16 18.28 -14.35
C ASP A 262 6.14 18.77 -13.30
N ALA A 263 5.25 19.70 -13.71
CA ALA A 263 4.10 20.11 -12.89
C ALA A 263 3.03 19.00 -12.76
N MET A 264 3.00 18.02 -13.68
CA MET A 264 2.20 16.82 -13.52
C MET A 264 2.80 15.90 -12.45
N ASN A 265 2.65 16.29 -11.20
CA ASN A 265 3.22 15.56 -10.08
C ASN A 265 2.58 14.16 -9.98
N ILE A 266 3.38 13.11 -10.21
CA ILE A 266 2.99 11.70 -10.05
C ILE A 266 2.30 11.44 -8.71
N ILE A 267 2.71 12.17 -7.67
CA ILE A 267 2.21 12.03 -6.30
C ILE A 267 0.71 12.31 -6.23
N ILE A 268 0.22 13.28 -6.99
CA ILE A 268 -1.19 13.71 -6.97
C ILE A 268 -2.01 12.94 -8.00
N TRP A 269 -1.46 12.68 -9.20
CA TRP A 269 -2.22 12.10 -10.31
C TRP A 269 -2.56 10.62 -10.12
N VAL A 270 -1.70 9.85 -9.47
CA VAL A 270 -1.91 8.40 -9.31
C VAL A 270 -3.11 8.08 -8.41
N PRO A 271 -3.37 8.78 -7.29
CA PRO A 271 -4.52 8.48 -6.44
C PRO A 271 -5.84 9.10 -6.89
N VAL A 272 -5.84 10.01 -7.87
CA VAL A 272 -7.03 10.65 -8.44
C VAL A 272 -7.66 9.79 -9.52
#